data_90f4fee00f59bcafd7f6900e56ac2ceb
#
_entry.id   90f4fee00f59bcafd7f6900e56ac2ceb
#
_cell.length_a   1.000
_cell.length_b   1.000
_cell.length_c   1.000
_cell.angle_alpha   90.00
_cell.angle_beta   90.00
_cell.angle_gamma   90.00
#
_symmetry.space_group_name_H-M   'P 1'
#
loop_
_entity.id
_entity.type
_entity.pdbx_description
1 polymer ?
#
loop_
_entity_poly.entity_id
_entity_poly.type
_entity_poly.pdbx_seq_one_letter_code
_entity_poly.pdbx_strand_id
1 'polypeptide(L)'
;QREEQNSSAQDPTQRATSLTSDLRAQLSQKASSASSFFQRKNKLRKVMCLQCDHEHEAPAEASSTLCSACGAYVSLKNYIINNHWNRRIETRGNVTIQKKGSVTDITVRCHDILVLGTLKGGIDCSGDITLNSHSKIMGNVSCRRLVIDKRADVAFANEVVCEEAIIDGHVTGHFVCTGKLHLKKKAVLNGNIVVANMTIDKGARHNGKISIQQ
;
A
#
# COMPACT_ATOMS: atom_id res chain seq x y z
N GLN A 1 -83.72 -32.75 -34.79
CA GLN A 1 -83.35 -31.62 -33.88
C GLN A 1 -81.84 -31.67 -33.67
N ARG A 2 -81.10 -30.78 -34.24
CA ARG A 2 -79.64 -30.63 -34.09
C ARG A 2 -79.35 -29.25 -33.42
N GLU A 3 -78.69 -29.28 -32.27
CA GLU A 3 -78.22 -28.13 -31.58
C GLU A 3 -76.88 -27.75 -32.23
N GLU A 4 -76.78 -26.46 -32.68
CA GLU A 4 -75.57 -25.84 -33.18
C GLU A 4 -74.71 -25.33 -31.97
N GLN A 5 -73.54 -25.90 -31.84
CA GLN A 5 -72.56 -25.39 -30.92
C GLN A 5 -71.80 -24.19 -31.58
N ASN A 6 -71.98 -23.00 -31.01
CA ASN A 6 -71.34 -21.76 -31.41
C ASN A 6 -69.89 -21.72 -30.81
N SER A 7 -68.91 -21.92 -31.66
CA SER A 7 -67.50 -21.80 -31.31
C SER A 7 -67.03 -20.36 -31.63
N SER A 8 -66.88 -19.54 -30.63
CA SER A 8 -66.30 -18.20 -30.75
C SER A 8 -64.82 -18.28 -31.01
N ALA A 9 -64.41 -18.05 -32.26
CA ALA A 9 -63.02 -17.90 -32.67
C ALA A 9 -62.49 -16.53 -32.14
N GLN A 10 -61.60 -16.57 -31.21
CA GLN A 10 -60.85 -15.36 -30.77
C GLN A 10 -59.83 -14.95 -31.82
N ASP A 11 -59.83 -13.66 -32.17
CA ASP A 11 -59.01 -13.01 -33.17
C ASP A 11 -57.50 -13.21 -32.86
N PRO A 12 -56.66 -13.73 -33.82
CA PRO A 12 -55.26 -13.99 -33.64
C PRO A 12 -54.44 -12.70 -33.40
N THR A 13 -54.98 -11.52 -33.71
CA THR A 13 -54.30 -10.20 -33.50
C THR A 13 -54.23 -9.79 -32.04
N GLN A 14 -55.18 -10.23 -31.19
CA GLN A 14 -55.15 -9.94 -29.73
C GLN A 14 -54.15 -10.79 -28.97
N ARG A 15 -53.79 -11.96 -29.49
CA ARG A 15 -52.80 -12.87 -28.87
C ARG A 15 -51.36 -12.44 -29.11
N ALA A 16 -51.10 -11.73 -30.23
CA ALA A 16 -49.77 -11.26 -30.56
C ALA A 16 -49.37 -10.01 -29.72
N THR A 17 -50.34 -9.16 -29.35
CA THR A 17 -50.12 -7.94 -28.56
C THR A 17 -49.87 -8.20 -27.08
N SER A 18 -50.44 -9.26 -26.49
CA SER A 18 -50.20 -9.66 -25.11
C SER A 18 -48.81 -10.29 -24.91
N LEU A 19 -48.34 -11.08 -25.88
CA LEU A 19 -46.99 -11.71 -25.82
C LEU A 19 -45.84 -10.69 -25.95
N THR A 20 -46.07 -9.59 -26.66
CA THR A 20 -45.04 -8.52 -26.80
C THR A 20 -44.95 -7.63 -25.56
N SER A 21 -46.04 -7.45 -24.81
CA SER A 21 -46.06 -6.71 -23.54
C SER A 21 -45.34 -7.45 -22.42
N ASP A 22 -45.56 -8.74 -22.33
CA ASP A 22 -44.90 -9.60 -21.30
C ASP A 22 -43.38 -9.74 -21.54
N LEU A 23 -43.00 -9.90 -22.81
CA LEU A 23 -41.59 -9.90 -23.20
C LEU A 23 -40.89 -8.57 -22.94
N ARG A 24 -41.57 -7.41 -23.15
CA ARG A 24 -41.07 -6.10 -22.82
C ARG A 24 -40.92 -5.88 -21.31
N ALA A 25 -41.88 -6.36 -20.52
CA ALA A 25 -41.82 -6.28 -19.07
C ALA A 25 -40.67 -7.15 -18.50
N GLN A 26 -40.43 -8.35 -19.04
CA GLN A 26 -39.33 -9.21 -18.65
C GLN A 26 -37.96 -8.69 -19.06
N LEU A 27 -37.84 -8.02 -20.21
CA LEU A 27 -36.60 -7.35 -20.65
C LEU A 27 -36.31 -6.11 -19.82
N SER A 28 -37.29 -5.33 -19.41
CA SER A 28 -37.09 -4.16 -18.55
C SER A 28 -36.72 -4.55 -17.12
N GLN A 29 -37.26 -5.65 -16.58
CA GLN A 29 -36.85 -6.18 -15.26
C GLN A 29 -35.41 -6.75 -15.27
N LYS A 30 -34.97 -7.39 -16.37
CA LYS A 30 -33.58 -7.83 -16.51
C LYS A 30 -32.61 -6.66 -16.70
N ALA A 31 -33.01 -5.58 -17.35
CA ALA A 31 -32.19 -4.38 -17.49
C ALA A 31 -32.01 -3.62 -16.17
N SER A 32 -33.02 -3.57 -15.31
CA SER A 32 -32.94 -2.93 -13.99
C SER A 32 -32.10 -3.74 -12.98
N SER A 33 -32.06 -5.08 -13.10
CA SER A 33 -31.17 -5.90 -12.25
C SER A 33 -29.71 -5.87 -12.70
N ALA A 34 -29.42 -5.58 -13.98
CA ALA A 34 -28.05 -5.43 -14.47
C ALA A 34 -27.41 -4.12 -14.03
N SER A 35 -28.20 -3.05 -13.84
CA SER A 35 -27.66 -1.74 -13.41
C SER A 35 -27.22 -1.71 -11.94
N SER A 36 -27.74 -2.58 -11.09
CA SER A 36 -27.35 -2.67 -9.67
C SER A 36 -25.98 -3.38 -9.47
N PHE A 37 -25.50 -4.17 -10.42
CA PHE A 37 -24.20 -4.81 -10.37
C PHE A 37 -23.04 -3.85 -10.68
N PHE A 38 -23.29 -2.70 -11.31
CA PHE A 38 -22.26 -1.73 -11.67
C PHE A 38 -22.06 -0.59 -10.66
N GLN A 39 -22.83 -0.53 -9.58
CA GLN A 39 -22.61 0.41 -8.49
C GLN A 39 -21.66 -0.15 -7.41
N ARG A 40 -20.53 -0.79 -7.79
CA ARG A 40 -19.39 -0.82 -6.90
C ARG A 40 -18.92 0.63 -6.77
N LYS A 41 -19.12 1.22 -5.60
CA LYS A 41 -18.47 2.51 -5.26
C LYS A 41 -16.98 2.28 -5.44
N ASN A 42 -16.44 2.69 -6.57
CA ASN A 42 -15.00 2.60 -6.84
C ASN A 42 -14.31 3.50 -5.80
N LYS A 43 -13.85 2.87 -4.70
CA LYS A 43 -13.04 3.56 -3.71
C LYS A 43 -11.76 3.98 -4.43
N LEU A 44 -11.55 5.28 -4.55
CA LEU A 44 -10.33 5.85 -5.12
C LEU A 44 -9.27 5.95 -4.02
N ARG A 45 -8.02 5.83 -4.41
CA ARG A 45 -6.84 6.14 -3.59
C ARG A 45 -5.97 7.14 -4.31
N LYS A 46 -5.34 8.00 -3.57
CA LYS A 46 -4.32 8.93 -4.06
C LYS A 46 -3.02 8.18 -4.28
N VAL A 47 -2.40 8.43 -5.41
CA VAL A 47 -1.16 7.78 -5.85
C VAL A 47 -0.21 8.85 -6.35
N MET A 48 1.01 8.84 -5.84
CA MET A 48 2.09 9.71 -6.29
C MET A 48 2.89 9.01 -7.38
N CYS A 49 3.16 9.67 -8.48
CA CYS A 49 3.99 9.14 -9.56
C CYS A 49 5.44 8.92 -9.09
N LEU A 50 6.10 7.86 -9.57
CA LEU A 50 7.51 7.58 -9.25
C LEU A 50 8.50 8.41 -10.11
N GLN A 51 8.02 9.06 -11.18
CA GLN A 51 8.87 9.81 -12.11
C GLN A 51 8.75 11.32 -12.00
N CYS A 52 7.54 11.83 -11.73
CA CYS A 52 7.29 13.29 -11.72
C CYS A 52 6.62 13.78 -10.43
N ASP A 53 6.46 12.91 -9.42
CA ASP A 53 5.85 13.18 -8.11
C ASP A 53 4.43 13.79 -8.16
N HIS A 54 3.79 13.76 -9.34
CA HIS A 54 2.41 14.21 -9.49
C HIS A 54 1.44 13.26 -8.77
N GLU A 55 0.59 13.83 -7.92
CA GLU A 55 -0.47 13.08 -7.23
C GLU A 55 -1.70 12.95 -8.16
N HIS A 56 -2.20 11.74 -8.32
CA HIS A 56 -3.41 11.43 -9.09
C HIS A 56 -4.23 10.34 -8.40
N GLU A 57 -5.47 10.17 -8.81
CA GLU A 57 -6.36 9.16 -8.25
C GLU A 57 -6.34 7.87 -9.09
N ALA A 58 -6.39 6.74 -8.41
CA ALA A 58 -6.53 5.43 -9.02
C ALA A 58 -7.56 4.59 -8.24
N PRO A 59 -8.26 3.64 -8.89
CA PRO A 59 -9.12 2.70 -8.20
C PRO A 59 -8.34 1.94 -7.12
N ALA A 60 -8.89 1.82 -5.92
CA ALA A 60 -8.20 1.19 -4.78
C ALA A 60 -7.78 -0.26 -5.05
N GLU A 61 -8.54 -0.98 -5.87
CA GLU A 61 -8.28 -2.38 -6.26
C GLU A 61 -7.37 -2.51 -7.50
N ALA A 62 -6.97 -1.39 -8.13
CA ALA A 62 -6.11 -1.44 -9.31
C ALA A 62 -4.71 -1.95 -8.95
N SER A 63 -4.15 -2.81 -9.81
CA SER A 63 -2.78 -3.29 -9.69
C SER A 63 -1.76 -2.36 -10.35
N SER A 64 -2.21 -1.41 -11.15
CA SER A 64 -1.40 -0.39 -11.82
C SER A 64 -2.25 0.78 -12.29
N THR A 65 -1.61 1.89 -12.57
CA THR A 65 -2.21 3.08 -13.18
C THR A 65 -1.21 3.78 -14.10
N LEU A 66 -1.70 4.70 -14.91
CA LEU A 66 -0.85 5.62 -15.66
C LEU A 66 -0.93 7.00 -15.00
N CYS A 67 0.20 7.65 -14.86
CA CYS A 67 0.23 9.02 -14.33
C CYS A 67 -0.48 9.97 -15.30
N SER A 68 -1.43 10.75 -14.79
CA SER A 68 -2.20 11.70 -15.62
C SER A 68 -1.36 12.88 -16.15
N ALA A 69 -0.22 13.18 -15.50
CA ALA A 69 0.65 14.28 -15.89
C ALA A 69 1.74 13.86 -16.92
N CYS A 70 2.42 12.73 -16.70
CA CYS A 70 3.55 12.33 -17.54
C CYS A 70 3.35 11.02 -18.31
N GLY A 71 2.20 10.34 -18.14
CA GLY A 71 1.90 9.07 -18.80
C GLY A 71 2.71 7.86 -18.27
N ALA A 72 3.55 8.04 -17.26
CA ALA A 72 4.38 6.96 -16.74
C ALA A 72 3.53 5.86 -16.10
N TYR A 73 3.95 4.62 -16.31
CA TYR A 73 3.36 3.46 -15.64
C TYR A 73 3.73 3.43 -14.16
N VAL A 74 2.73 3.30 -13.31
CA VAL A 74 2.88 3.20 -11.85
C VAL A 74 2.31 1.85 -11.40
N SER A 75 3.17 0.98 -10.92
CA SER A 75 2.77 -0.28 -10.30
C SER A 75 2.12 0.00 -8.93
N LEU A 76 1.01 -0.66 -8.65
CA LEU A 76 0.29 -0.59 -7.37
C LEU A 76 0.25 -1.95 -6.67
N LYS A 77 1.05 -2.92 -7.16
CA LYS A 77 1.09 -4.28 -6.66
C LYS A 77 1.70 -4.36 -5.28
N ASN A 78 1.11 -5.17 -4.43
CA ASN A 78 1.73 -5.59 -3.18
C ASN A 78 2.68 -6.77 -3.43
N TYR A 79 3.80 -6.81 -2.71
CA TYR A 79 4.79 -7.87 -2.77
C TYR A 79 4.88 -8.58 -1.43
N ILE A 80 4.83 -9.92 -1.46
CA ILE A 80 5.11 -10.78 -0.31
C ILE A 80 6.30 -11.65 -0.67
N ILE A 81 7.43 -11.41 -0.01
CA ILE A 81 8.72 -12.04 -0.30
C ILE A 81 9.01 -13.05 0.80
N ASN A 82 9.03 -14.33 0.45
CA ASN A 82 9.27 -15.45 1.36
C ASN A 82 10.55 -16.27 1.03
N ASN A 83 11.26 -15.89 -0.02
CA ASN A 83 12.50 -16.49 -0.49
C ASN A 83 13.54 -15.42 -0.84
N HIS A 84 14.65 -15.80 -1.48
CA HIS A 84 15.63 -14.84 -1.96
C HIS A 84 15.12 -14.03 -3.16
N TRP A 85 15.29 -12.70 -3.09
CA TRP A 85 14.84 -11.76 -4.10
C TRP A 85 15.94 -10.73 -4.41
N ASN A 86 16.30 -10.62 -5.67
CA ASN A 86 17.32 -9.68 -6.17
C ASN A 86 16.84 -8.84 -7.37
N ARG A 87 15.53 -8.85 -7.65
CA ARG A 87 14.95 -8.06 -8.75
C ARG A 87 14.46 -6.72 -8.23
N ARG A 88 14.60 -5.70 -9.06
CA ARG A 88 14.09 -4.35 -8.77
C ARG A 88 12.63 -4.37 -8.34
N ILE A 89 12.33 -3.69 -7.25
CA ILE A 89 10.97 -3.50 -6.72
C ILE A 89 10.67 -2.02 -6.75
N GLU A 90 9.74 -1.63 -7.62
CA GLU A 90 9.20 -0.28 -7.69
C GLU A 90 7.68 -0.36 -7.76
N THR A 91 7.03 0.07 -6.69
CA THR A 91 5.58 0.03 -6.55
C THR A 91 5.10 1.13 -5.61
N ARG A 92 3.86 1.56 -5.78
CA ARG A 92 3.12 2.34 -4.78
C ARG A 92 2.17 1.46 -3.96
N GLY A 93 2.35 0.14 -4.05
CA GLY A 93 1.79 -0.84 -3.12
C GLY A 93 2.71 -1.09 -1.93
N ASN A 94 2.34 -2.08 -1.11
CA ASN A 94 3.07 -2.45 0.10
C ASN A 94 3.99 -3.64 -0.15
N VAL A 95 5.12 -3.68 0.55
CA VAL A 95 6.08 -4.78 0.49
C VAL A 95 6.19 -5.45 1.85
N THR A 96 6.08 -6.77 1.89
CA THR A 96 6.28 -7.56 3.11
C THR A 96 7.40 -8.57 2.86
N ILE A 97 8.51 -8.43 3.58
CA ILE A 97 9.59 -9.41 3.59
C ILE A 97 9.35 -10.33 4.78
N GLN A 98 8.90 -11.56 4.51
CA GLN A 98 8.62 -12.55 5.54
C GLN A 98 9.90 -13.08 6.19
N LYS A 99 9.81 -13.79 7.32
CA LYS A 99 10.96 -14.28 8.11
C LYS A 99 11.98 -15.08 7.32
N LYS A 100 11.54 -15.83 6.29
CA LYS A 100 12.42 -16.59 5.39
C LYS A 100 12.84 -15.80 4.15
N GLY A 101 12.26 -14.62 3.95
CA GLY A 101 12.54 -13.74 2.82
C GLY A 101 13.89 -13.04 2.99
N SER A 102 14.57 -12.85 1.88
CA SER A 102 15.83 -12.13 1.81
C SER A 102 15.85 -11.24 0.58
N VAL A 103 16.11 -9.96 0.76
CA VAL A 103 16.28 -8.99 -0.33
C VAL A 103 17.70 -8.46 -0.27
N THR A 104 18.43 -8.55 -1.37
CA THR A 104 19.84 -8.15 -1.44
C THR A 104 20.13 -7.30 -2.66
N ASP A 105 21.07 -6.38 -2.49
CA ASP A 105 21.70 -5.58 -3.56
C ASP A 105 20.76 -4.73 -4.42
N ILE A 106 19.58 -4.41 -3.90
CA ILE A 106 18.61 -3.53 -4.59
C ILE A 106 18.06 -2.45 -3.64
N THR A 107 17.56 -1.36 -4.21
CA THR A 107 16.72 -0.39 -3.50
C THR A 107 15.25 -0.75 -3.73
N VAL A 108 14.52 -0.95 -2.64
CA VAL A 108 13.08 -1.18 -2.65
C VAL A 108 12.37 0.17 -2.63
N ARG A 109 11.60 0.46 -3.68
CA ARG A 109 10.71 1.63 -3.75
C ARG A 109 9.27 1.19 -3.57
N CYS A 110 8.61 1.67 -2.51
CA CYS A 110 7.24 1.25 -2.20
C CYS A 110 6.46 2.32 -1.41
N HIS A 111 5.20 2.02 -1.08
CA HIS A 111 4.45 2.85 -0.14
C HIS A 111 4.84 2.50 1.30
N ASP A 112 4.50 1.32 1.76
CA ASP A 112 4.91 0.82 3.08
C ASP A 112 5.74 -0.45 2.96
N ILE A 113 6.66 -0.67 3.91
CA ILE A 113 7.41 -1.92 4.00
C ILE A 113 7.41 -2.50 5.41
N LEU A 114 7.14 -3.80 5.50
CA LEU A 114 7.31 -4.60 6.70
C LEU A 114 8.45 -5.61 6.50
N VAL A 115 9.50 -5.51 7.29
CA VAL A 115 10.66 -6.40 7.21
C VAL A 115 10.71 -7.31 8.44
N LEU A 116 10.38 -8.59 8.23
CA LEU A 116 10.50 -9.67 9.22
C LEU A 116 11.69 -10.60 8.91
N GLY A 117 12.21 -10.53 7.70
CA GLY A 117 13.35 -11.30 7.18
C GLY A 117 14.61 -10.46 7.05
N THR A 118 15.42 -10.73 6.05
CA THR A 118 16.70 -10.04 5.82
C THR A 118 16.58 -9.01 4.69
N LEU A 119 17.07 -7.80 4.93
CA LEU A 119 17.21 -6.77 3.91
C LEU A 119 18.64 -6.23 3.93
N LYS A 120 19.34 -6.28 2.78
CA LYS A 120 20.70 -5.75 2.57
C LYS A 120 20.71 -4.78 1.38
N GLY A 121 19.82 -3.86 1.33
CA GLY A 121 19.70 -2.89 0.23
C GLY A 121 19.31 -1.51 0.73
N GLY A 122 18.86 -0.66 -0.17
CA GLY A 122 18.24 0.63 0.17
C GLY A 122 16.72 0.50 0.31
N ILE A 123 16.12 1.48 0.96
CA ILE A 123 14.67 1.61 1.11
C ILE A 123 14.28 3.04 0.80
N ASP A 124 13.34 3.20 -0.13
CA ASP A 124 12.75 4.49 -0.47
C ASP A 124 11.22 4.34 -0.41
N CYS A 125 10.65 4.69 0.75
CA CYS A 125 9.22 4.55 1.02
C CYS A 125 8.54 5.91 1.17
N SER A 126 7.39 6.06 0.54
CA SER A 126 6.56 7.25 0.75
C SER A 126 5.74 7.21 2.04
N GLY A 127 5.60 6.07 2.66
CA GLY A 127 4.87 5.82 3.89
C GLY A 127 5.76 5.29 5.01
N ASP A 128 5.35 4.16 5.61
CA ASP A 128 5.93 3.64 6.83
C ASP A 128 6.92 2.50 6.56
N ILE A 129 8.05 2.51 7.27
CA ILE A 129 9.00 1.38 7.34
C ILE A 129 8.86 0.75 8.73
N THR A 130 8.54 -0.54 8.78
CA THR A 130 8.55 -1.32 10.03
C THR A 130 9.61 -2.41 9.95
N LEU A 131 10.58 -2.37 10.85
CA LEU A 131 11.68 -3.36 10.95
C LEU A 131 11.51 -4.19 12.21
N ASN A 132 11.37 -5.52 12.03
CA ASN A 132 11.30 -6.50 13.11
C ASN A 132 12.24 -7.69 12.79
N SER A 133 13.49 -7.40 12.55
CA SER A 133 14.48 -8.38 12.16
C SER A 133 15.89 -7.93 12.55
N HIS A 134 16.87 -8.84 12.42
CA HIS A 134 18.28 -8.53 12.49
C HIS A 134 18.77 -8.27 11.07
N SER A 135 19.02 -7.01 10.74
CA SER A 135 19.36 -6.60 9.37
C SER A 135 20.47 -5.56 9.33
N LYS A 136 21.31 -5.67 8.32
CA LYS A 136 22.32 -4.65 8.00
C LYS A 136 21.94 -4.00 6.68
N ILE A 137 21.41 -2.79 6.76
CA ILE A 137 20.93 -2.03 5.59
C ILE A 137 22.10 -1.19 5.05
N MET A 138 22.52 -1.51 3.82
CA MET A 138 23.72 -0.93 3.21
C MET A 138 23.43 0.26 2.30
N GLY A 139 22.18 0.44 1.87
CA GLY A 139 21.74 1.55 1.03
C GLY A 139 21.14 2.71 1.81
N ASN A 140 20.74 3.74 1.08
CA ASN A 140 20.04 4.88 1.65
C ASN A 140 18.64 4.47 2.12
N VAL A 141 18.18 5.12 3.18
CA VAL A 141 16.84 4.90 3.75
C VAL A 141 16.11 6.22 3.80
N SER A 142 14.98 6.28 3.13
CA SER A 142 14.07 7.43 3.12
C SER A 142 12.64 6.98 3.36
N CYS A 143 11.93 7.63 4.29
CA CYS A 143 10.54 7.32 4.61
C CYS A 143 9.84 8.46 5.34
N ARG A 144 8.52 8.37 5.43
CA ARG A 144 7.75 9.25 6.29
C ARG A 144 7.92 8.83 7.76
N ARG A 145 7.67 7.57 8.10
CA ARG A 145 7.80 7.08 9.47
C ARG A 145 8.59 5.77 9.53
N LEU A 146 9.58 5.74 10.43
CA LEU A 146 10.37 4.55 10.73
C LEU A 146 9.96 3.96 12.08
N VAL A 147 9.63 2.69 12.10
CA VAL A 147 9.33 1.93 13.31
C VAL A 147 10.32 0.77 13.45
N ILE A 148 11.09 0.78 14.53
CA ILE A 148 11.99 -0.31 14.90
C ILE A 148 11.39 -1.06 16.08
N ASP A 149 11.02 -2.32 15.85
CA ASP A 149 10.39 -3.16 16.87
C ASP A 149 11.38 -3.58 17.97
N LYS A 150 10.85 -3.91 19.13
CA LYS A 150 11.60 -4.26 20.37
C LYS A 150 12.63 -5.37 20.21
N ARG A 151 12.45 -6.29 19.26
CA ARG A 151 13.37 -7.41 19.01
C ARG A 151 14.29 -7.18 17.83
N ALA A 152 14.15 -6.04 17.18
CA ALA A 152 14.97 -5.71 16.03
C ALA A 152 16.37 -5.28 16.48
N ASP A 153 17.36 -5.68 15.71
CA ASP A 153 18.74 -5.22 15.80
C ASP A 153 19.20 -4.83 14.39
N VAL A 154 19.24 -3.52 14.14
CA VAL A 154 19.42 -2.99 12.79
C VAL A 154 20.61 -2.06 12.73
N ALA A 155 21.50 -2.32 11.77
CA ALA A 155 22.60 -1.43 11.46
C ALA A 155 22.38 -0.78 10.10
N PHE A 156 22.38 0.55 10.08
CA PHE A 156 22.35 1.35 8.87
C PHE A 156 23.76 1.82 8.52
N ALA A 157 24.23 1.51 7.32
CA ALA A 157 25.54 1.95 6.84
C ALA A 157 25.54 3.42 6.40
N ASN A 158 24.39 3.89 5.88
CA ASN A 158 24.19 5.25 5.43
C ASN A 158 23.21 5.98 6.34
N GLU A 159 23.03 7.26 6.07
CA GLU A 159 22.08 8.10 6.78
C GLU A 159 20.63 7.67 6.54
N VAL A 160 19.83 7.74 7.60
CA VAL A 160 18.38 7.48 7.57
C VAL A 160 17.67 8.82 7.62
N VAL A 161 16.90 9.10 6.57
CA VAL A 161 16.09 10.33 6.46
C VAL A 161 14.62 9.98 6.67
N CYS A 162 13.97 10.61 7.66
CA CYS A 162 12.55 10.38 7.95
C CYS A 162 11.89 11.62 8.57
N GLU A 163 10.57 11.66 8.56
CA GLU A 163 9.82 12.66 9.31
C GLU A 163 9.68 12.25 10.78
N GLU A 164 9.33 10.97 11.01
CA GLU A 164 9.18 10.43 12.35
C GLU A 164 9.95 9.13 12.53
N ALA A 165 10.51 8.92 13.73
CA ALA A 165 11.13 7.66 14.10
C ALA A 165 10.67 7.18 15.48
N ILE A 166 10.27 5.90 15.57
CA ILE A 166 9.91 5.23 16.82
C ILE A 166 10.83 4.02 16.98
N ILE A 167 11.69 4.03 17.98
CA ILE A 167 12.70 3.02 18.22
C ILE A 167 12.45 2.32 19.53
N ASP A 168 12.22 1.00 19.50
CA ASP A 168 12.05 0.13 20.69
C ASP A 168 13.12 -0.97 20.77
N GLY A 169 13.91 -1.16 19.70
CA GLY A 169 14.98 -2.16 19.58
C GLY A 169 16.39 -1.56 19.67
N HIS A 170 17.36 -2.32 19.15
CA HIS A 170 18.76 -1.89 19.01
C HIS A 170 18.99 -1.35 17.61
N VAL A 171 19.61 -0.19 17.53
CA VAL A 171 19.89 0.47 16.26
C VAL A 171 21.27 1.12 16.27
N THR A 172 21.99 0.94 15.17
CA THR A 172 23.23 1.65 14.89
C THR A 172 23.10 2.40 13.56
N GLY A 173 23.38 3.71 13.55
CA GLY A 173 23.31 4.55 12.33
C GLY A 173 23.16 6.03 12.62
N HIS A 174 23.15 6.79 11.55
CA HIS A 174 22.94 8.25 11.60
C HIS A 174 21.51 8.58 11.16
N PHE A 175 20.83 9.42 11.93
CA PHE A 175 19.42 9.75 11.72
C PHE A 175 19.22 11.25 11.51
N VAL A 176 18.49 11.57 10.45
CA VAL A 176 17.97 12.92 10.19
C VAL A 176 16.44 12.84 10.20
N CYS A 177 15.83 13.33 11.27
CA CYS A 177 14.39 13.36 11.44
C CYS A 177 13.90 14.80 11.40
N THR A 178 13.10 15.14 10.40
CA THR A 178 12.55 16.51 10.27
C THR A 178 11.45 16.80 11.29
N GLY A 179 10.86 15.79 11.90
CA GLY A 179 9.83 15.92 12.91
C GLY A 179 10.26 15.32 14.26
N LYS A 180 9.72 14.15 14.64
CA LYS A 180 9.83 13.61 16.00
C LYS A 180 10.55 12.26 16.03
N LEU A 181 11.53 12.13 16.92
CA LEU A 181 12.17 10.85 17.25
C LEU A 181 11.80 10.43 18.69
N HIS A 182 11.29 9.21 18.83
CA HIS A 182 10.91 8.63 20.13
C HIS A 182 11.72 7.37 20.42
N LEU A 183 12.58 7.42 21.42
CA LEU A 183 13.27 6.25 21.99
C LEU A 183 12.43 5.64 23.12
N LYS A 184 11.88 4.45 22.87
CA LYS A 184 11.10 3.73 23.87
C LYS A 184 11.98 3.08 24.94
N LYS A 185 11.37 2.66 26.04
CA LYS A 185 12.00 2.25 27.32
C LYS A 185 13.23 1.33 27.24
N LYS A 186 13.35 0.48 26.22
CA LYS A 186 14.47 -0.47 26.04
C LYS A 186 15.31 -0.19 24.80
N ALA A 187 15.01 0.89 24.10
CA ALA A 187 15.73 1.27 22.91
C ALA A 187 17.20 1.56 23.20
N VAL A 188 18.06 1.12 22.32
CA VAL A 188 19.46 1.49 22.29
C VAL A 188 19.78 2.03 20.91
N LEU A 189 20.19 3.29 20.84
CA LEU A 189 20.59 3.92 19.60
C LEU A 189 22.05 4.35 19.69
N ASN A 190 22.86 3.81 18.79
CA ASN A 190 24.28 4.17 18.64
C ASN A 190 24.45 4.96 17.34
N GLY A 191 24.81 6.24 17.45
CA GLY A 191 25.05 7.10 16.30
C GLY A 191 24.57 8.53 16.51
N ASN A 192 24.78 9.37 15.51
CA ASN A 192 24.41 10.77 15.60
C ASN A 192 22.96 10.97 15.16
N ILE A 193 22.32 11.93 15.79
CA ILE A 193 20.92 12.27 15.52
C ILE A 193 20.82 13.76 15.23
N VAL A 194 20.11 14.08 14.16
CA VAL A 194 19.65 15.44 13.84
C VAL A 194 18.12 15.38 13.83
N VAL A 195 17.47 16.16 14.69
CA VAL A 195 16.01 16.03 14.88
C VAL A 195 15.38 17.37 15.29
N ALA A 196 14.11 17.60 14.91
CA ALA A 196 13.37 18.77 15.40
C ALA A 196 12.89 18.54 16.84
N ASN A 197 12.33 17.37 17.15
CA ASN A 197 11.81 17.03 18.47
C ASN A 197 12.24 15.62 18.91
N MET A 198 12.69 15.47 20.15
CA MET A 198 13.09 14.16 20.67
C MET A 198 12.40 13.84 22.00
N THR A 199 11.96 12.59 22.11
CA THR A 199 11.41 12.03 23.36
C THR A 199 12.20 10.77 23.72
N ILE A 200 12.66 10.67 24.97
CA ILE A 200 13.42 9.52 25.46
C ILE A 200 12.71 8.97 26.70
N ASP A 201 12.22 7.74 26.63
CA ASP A 201 11.60 7.07 27.75
C ASP A 201 12.65 6.64 28.80
N LYS A 202 12.23 6.55 30.06
CA LYS A 202 13.10 6.07 31.14
C LYS A 202 13.63 4.65 30.83
N GLY A 203 14.96 4.51 30.76
CA GLY A 203 15.65 3.25 30.47
C GLY A 203 16.06 3.05 29.00
N ALA A 204 15.73 3.99 28.11
CA ALA A 204 16.35 4.06 26.80
C ALA A 204 17.81 4.58 26.91
N ARG A 205 18.65 4.19 25.96
CA ARG A 205 20.06 4.58 25.87
C ARG A 205 20.37 5.17 24.52
N HIS A 206 21.04 6.28 24.52
CA HIS A 206 21.61 6.88 23.32
C HIS A 206 23.12 7.09 23.50
N ASN A 207 23.88 6.75 22.48
CA ASN A 207 25.32 6.94 22.44
C ASN A 207 25.69 7.63 21.12
N GLY A 208 26.05 8.89 21.19
CA GLY A 208 26.37 9.72 20.03
C GLY A 208 26.00 11.19 20.26
N LYS A 209 26.11 11.98 19.21
CA LYS A 209 25.78 13.42 19.25
C LYS A 209 24.30 13.62 18.88
N ILE A 210 23.62 14.49 19.64
CA ILE A 210 22.27 14.97 19.31
C ILE A 210 22.37 16.43 18.86
N SER A 211 21.78 16.73 17.72
CA SER A 211 21.62 18.10 17.21
C SER A 211 20.13 18.37 17.02
N ILE A 212 19.63 19.39 17.70
CA ILE A 212 18.24 19.84 17.54
C ILE A 212 18.21 20.92 16.47
N GLN A 213 17.39 20.69 15.43
CA GLN A 213 17.11 21.71 14.40
C GLN A 213 15.87 22.51 14.82
N GLN A 214 15.98 23.82 14.74
CA GLN A 214 14.86 24.75 14.92
C GLN A 214 14.21 25.07 13.58
#